data_b65e485fecfb62a4afda098749ff8542
#
_entry.id   b65e485fecfb62a4afda098749ff8542
#
_cell.length_a   1.000
_cell.length_b   1.000
_cell.length_c   1.000
_cell.angle_alpha   90.00
_cell.angle_beta   90.00
_cell.angle_gamma   90.00
#
_symmetry.space_group_name_H-M   'P 1'
#
loop_
_entity.id
_entity.type
_entity.pdbx_description
1 polymer ?
#
loop_
_entity_poly.entity_id
_entity_poly.type
_entity_poly.pdbx_seq_one_letter_code
_entity_poly.pdbx_strand_id
1 'polypeptide(L)'
;LTTIPGIALFYGGLLRSKNVLSMMTQVMVSFALVCVLWILYGYSLAFSAGNAFFGSFDMAMLKGIELTSLSGSFYQYIHVVFQASFACITVALIVGSFAERIRFSAVLIFAALWFTFSYLPIAHMVWGGGFLAMDGALDFAGGTVVHINAAVAGLVGAYLLGKRAGFGKEAFKPHNLPMVFTGTAILYIGWFGFNAGSASAANEIAALAFLNTVVATAGAILSWVFAEWALRGKPSLLGACSGCIAGLVAITPAAGTVGVGGALIIGLVGGVAGLWGVVLLKKWLRVDDTCDVFGVHGVCGIVGCILTGVFTSASLGGTGYAAGVTMGHQVGVQLFSVGVTVVWSGVVAFVAFKIAGLIVGLRVPEEQEREGLDVNSHGENAYNQ
;
A
#
# COMPACT_ATOMS: atom_id res chain seq x y z
N LEU A 1 4.34 -5.31 -11.76
CA LEU A 1 3.75 -6.68 -11.71
C LEU A 1 4.51 -7.62 -10.74
N THR A 2 5.82 -7.50 -10.58
CA THR A 2 6.62 -8.32 -9.64
C THR A 2 6.18 -8.14 -8.18
N THR A 3 5.57 -7.00 -7.84
CA THR A 3 5.09 -6.73 -6.47
C THR A 3 3.99 -7.70 -6.01
N ILE A 4 3.22 -8.29 -6.94
CA ILE A 4 2.14 -9.22 -6.59
C ILE A 4 2.70 -10.54 -6.02
N PRO A 5 3.57 -11.30 -6.71
CA PRO A 5 4.20 -12.45 -6.09
C PRO A 5 5.05 -12.06 -4.87
N GLY A 6 5.66 -10.86 -4.86
CA GLY A 6 6.39 -10.34 -3.72
C GLY A 6 5.54 -10.25 -2.47
N ILE A 7 4.36 -9.61 -2.54
CA ILE A 7 3.46 -9.46 -1.38
C ILE A 7 2.84 -10.81 -0.98
N ALA A 8 2.52 -11.67 -1.94
CA ALA A 8 2.00 -13.01 -1.67
C ALA A 8 2.99 -13.85 -0.84
N LEU A 9 4.28 -13.82 -1.20
CA LEU A 9 5.35 -14.49 -0.46
C LEU A 9 5.62 -13.82 0.89
N PHE A 10 5.67 -12.48 0.93
CA PHE A 10 5.91 -11.72 2.15
C PHE A 10 4.82 -12.04 3.20
N TYR A 11 3.56 -11.86 2.85
CA TYR A 11 2.45 -12.16 3.75
C TYR A 11 2.32 -13.65 4.04
N GLY A 12 2.46 -14.49 3.01
CA GLY A 12 2.42 -15.94 3.16
C GLY A 12 3.41 -16.43 4.22
N GLY A 13 4.65 -15.93 4.19
CA GLY A 13 5.68 -16.29 5.17
C GLY A 13 5.41 -15.78 6.59
N LEU A 14 4.68 -14.65 6.74
CA LEU A 14 4.32 -14.07 8.04
C LEU A 14 3.21 -14.85 8.76
N LEU A 15 2.33 -15.51 8.03
CA LEU A 15 1.17 -16.22 8.58
C LEU A 15 1.55 -17.59 9.14
N ARG A 16 0.58 -18.27 9.79
CA ARG A 16 0.70 -19.68 10.14
C ARG A 16 0.65 -20.54 8.87
N SER A 17 1.40 -21.64 8.84
CA SER A 17 1.57 -22.53 7.66
C SER A 17 0.25 -23.00 7.05
N LYS A 18 -0.80 -23.15 7.82
CA LYS A 18 -2.14 -23.58 7.42
C LYS A 18 -3.03 -22.51 6.77
N ASN A 19 -2.48 -21.30 6.54
CA ASN A 19 -3.18 -20.17 5.93
C ASN A 19 -2.38 -19.53 4.78
N VAL A 20 -1.29 -20.16 4.36
CA VAL A 20 -0.37 -19.65 3.32
C VAL A 20 -1.05 -19.57 1.97
N LEU A 21 -1.67 -20.69 1.55
CA LEU A 21 -2.33 -20.76 0.24
C LEU A 21 -3.57 -19.86 0.20
N SER A 22 -4.31 -19.78 1.29
CA SER A 22 -5.44 -18.86 1.40
C SER A 22 -5.00 -17.41 1.19
N MET A 23 -3.88 -17.00 1.79
CA MET A 23 -3.33 -15.65 1.58
C MET A 23 -2.90 -15.43 0.14
N MET A 24 -2.13 -16.37 -0.43
CA MET A 24 -1.66 -16.25 -1.81
C MET A 24 -2.82 -16.19 -2.81
N THR A 25 -3.85 -17.00 -2.58
CA THR A 25 -5.09 -17.00 -3.39
C THR A 25 -5.83 -15.66 -3.27
N GLN A 26 -5.99 -15.12 -2.06
CA GLN A 26 -6.61 -13.81 -1.86
C GLN A 26 -5.85 -12.70 -2.60
N VAL A 27 -4.52 -12.68 -2.52
CA VAL A 27 -3.68 -11.72 -3.25
C VAL A 27 -3.85 -11.88 -4.76
N MET A 28 -3.71 -13.09 -5.28
CA MET A 28 -3.76 -13.37 -6.72
C MET A 28 -5.13 -13.07 -7.32
N VAL A 29 -6.20 -13.51 -6.67
CA VAL A 29 -7.56 -13.35 -7.21
C VAL A 29 -8.05 -11.90 -7.06
N SER A 30 -7.69 -11.21 -5.96
CA SER A 30 -7.95 -9.77 -5.83
C SER A 30 -7.24 -8.97 -6.93
N PHE A 31 -5.97 -9.30 -7.22
CA PHE A 31 -5.24 -8.72 -8.34
C PHE A 31 -5.98 -8.93 -9.67
N ALA A 32 -6.38 -10.15 -9.98
CA ALA A 32 -7.07 -10.47 -11.24
C ALA A 32 -8.41 -9.73 -11.34
N LEU A 33 -9.20 -9.69 -10.26
CA LEU A 33 -10.45 -8.96 -10.18
C LEU A 33 -10.24 -7.47 -10.49
N VAL A 34 -9.29 -6.83 -9.80
CA VAL A 34 -9.00 -5.41 -10.01
C VAL A 34 -8.49 -5.13 -11.41
N CYS A 35 -7.65 -6.00 -11.99
CA CYS A 35 -7.23 -5.87 -13.40
C CYS A 35 -8.41 -5.85 -14.36
N VAL A 36 -9.39 -6.72 -14.17
CA VAL A 36 -10.60 -6.76 -15.02
C VAL A 36 -11.40 -5.47 -14.82
N LEU A 37 -11.69 -5.08 -13.60
CA LEU A 37 -12.44 -3.86 -13.29
C LEU A 37 -11.72 -2.60 -13.77
N TRP A 38 -10.38 -2.61 -13.75
CA TRP A 38 -9.56 -1.52 -14.25
C TRP A 38 -9.78 -1.28 -15.75
N ILE A 39 -9.79 -2.34 -16.54
CA ILE A 39 -10.05 -2.24 -17.99
C ILE A 39 -11.51 -1.87 -18.25
N LEU A 40 -12.47 -2.45 -17.51
CA LEU A 40 -13.89 -2.20 -17.72
C LEU A 40 -14.24 -0.71 -17.52
N TYR A 41 -13.77 -0.11 -16.42
CA TYR A 41 -14.10 1.28 -16.08
C TYR A 41 -13.06 2.01 -15.24
N GLY A 42 -12.17 1.28 -14.55
CA GLY A 42 -11.28 1.86 -13.54
C GLY A 42 -10.34 2.90 -14.12
N TYR A 43 -9.67 2.59 -15.24
CA TYR A 43 -8.79 3.55 -15.92
C TYR A 43 -9.53 4.83 -16.30
N SER A 44 -10.74 4.70 -16.81
CA SER A 44 -11.58 5.83 -17.18
C SER A 44 -11.90 6.72 -15.99
N LEU A 45 -12.40 6.14 -14.89
CA LEU A 45 -12.78 6.91 -13.69
C LEU A 45 -11.59 7.54 -12.98
N ALA A 46 -10.38 6.97 -13.13
CA ALA A 46 -9.16 7.54 -12.56
C ALA A 46 -8.56 8.66 -13.42
N PHE A 47 -8.55 8.54 -14.76
CA PHE A 47 -7.72 9.37 -15.64
C PHE A 47 -8.43 10.09 -16.78
N SER A 48 -9.75 9.92 -16.96
CA SER A 48 -10.51 10.76 -17.89
C SER A 48 -10.88 12.12 -17.27
N ALA A 49 -11.23 13.06 -18.10
CA ALA A 49 -11.85 14.30 -17.64
C ALA A 49 -13.14 14.00 -16.86
N GLY A 50 -13.35 14.74 -15.77
CA GLY A 50 -14.48 14.50 -14.89
C GLY A 50 -14.73 15.66 -13.93
N ASN A 51 -15.07 15.34 -12.69
CA ASN A 51 -15.29 16.33 -11.64
C ASN A 51 -14.13 16.33 -10.63
N ALA A 52 -14.26 17.04 -9.51
CA ALA A 52 -13.23 17.14 -8.49
C ALA A 52 -12.86 15.80 -7.81
N PHE A 53 -13.70 14.75 -7.93
CA PHE A 53 -13.58 13.50 -7.19
C PHE A 53 -13.33 12.28 -8.08
N PHE A 54 -13.82 12.24 -9.31
CA PHE A 54 -13.61 11.12 -10.24
C PHE A 54 -13.82 11.54 -11.69
N GLY A 55 -13.22 10.80 -12.62
CA GLY A 55 -13.37 10.95 -14.05
C GLY A 55 -14.72 10.46 -14.58
N SER A 56 -14.89 10.53 -15.88
CA SER A 56 -16.08 10.04 -16.60
C SER A 56 -15.92 8.58 -17.05
N PHE A 57 -16.94 8.04 -17.73
CA PHE A 57 -16.89 6.73 -18.40
C PHE A 57 -16.44 6.81 -19.86
N ASP A 58 -15.95 7.95 -20.34
CA ASP A 58 -15.64 8.17 -21.76
C ASP A 58 -14.57 7.23 -22.31
N MET A 59 -13.64 6.80 -21.45
CA MET A 59 -12.60 5.82 -21.78
C MET A 59 -12.88 4.41 -21.23
N ALA A 60 -14.12 4.10 -20.85
CA ALA A 60 -14.48 2.75 -20.39
C ALA A 60 -14.15 1.71 -21.47
N MET A 61 -13.69 0.53 -21.09
CA MET A 61 -13.15 -0.49 -22.02
C MET A 61 -12.01 0.04 -22.90
N LEU A 62 -11.26 1.06 -22.42
CA LEU A 62 -10.20 1.76 -23.13
C LEU A 62 -10.66 2.40 -24.45
N LYS A 63 -11.94 2.76 -24.55
CA LYS A 63 -12.51 3.42 -25.73
C LYS A 63 -11.73 4.69 -26.07
N GLY A 64 -11.39 4.87 -27.34
CA GLY A 64 -10.63 6.03 -27.84
C GLY A 64 -9.12 5.94 -27.63
N ILE A 65 -8.61 4.88 -27.02
CA ILE A 65 -7.17 4.62 -26.90
C ILE A 65 -6.75 3.70 -28.06
N GLU A 66 -5.93 4.22 -28.94
CA GLU A 66 -5.40 3.50 -30.10
C GLU A 66 -3.94 3.04 -29.85
N LEU A 67 -3.40 2.17 -30.73
CA LEU A 67 -2.02 1.70 -30.66
C LEU A 67 -0.99 2.83 -30.65
N THR A 68 -1.32 3.95 -31.30
CA THR A 68 -0.47 5.14 -31.42
C THR A 68 -0.76 6.22 -30.37
N SER A 69 -1.77 6.04 -29.52
CA SER A 69 -2.10 7.00 -28.46
C SER A 69 -0.96 7.14 -27.48
N LEU A 70 -0.61 8.39 -27.13
CA LEU A 70 0.46 8.71 -26.20
C LEU A 70 -0.09 9.24 -24.86
N SER A 71 0.62 8.92 -23.81
CA SER A 71 0.51 9.55 -22.48
C SER A 71 1.88 10.14 -22.17
N GLY A 72 2.02 11.46 -22.32
CA GLY A 72 3.33 12.09 -22.23
C GLY A 72 4.28 11.59 -23.33
N SER A 73 5.41 11.00 -22.95
CA SER A 73 6.48 10.55 -23.85
C SER A 73 6.40 9.07 -24.24
N PHE A 74 5.37 8.33 -23.83
CA PHE A 74 5.26 6.89 -24.09
C PHE A 74 3.83 6.48 -24.48
N TYR A 75 3.69 5.27 -25.01
CA TYR A 75 2.39 4.77 -25.46
C TYR A 75 1.40 4.59 -24.29
N GLN A 76 0.16 5.03 -24.49
CA GLN A 76 -0.86 5.08 -23.46
C GLN A 76 -1.20 3.69 -22.89
N TYR A 77 -1.09 2.62 -23.65
CA TYR A 77 -1.24 1.25 -23.11
C TYR A 77 -0.23 0.92 -22.01
N ILE A 78 0.99 1.48 -22.08
CA ILE A 78 1.96 1.32 -20.98
C ILE A 78 1.48 2.05 -19.72
N HIS A 79 0.91 3.26 -19.87
CA HIS A 79 0.31 3.98 -18.74
C HIS A 79 -0.86 3.21 -18.14
N VAL A 80 -1.73 2.62 -18.96
CA VAL A 80 -2.84 1.78 -18.49
C VAL A 80 -2.34 0.64 -17.61
N VAL A 81 -1.33 -0.12 -18.08
CA VAL A 81 -0.76 -1.27 -17.34
C VAL A 81 0.02 -0.81 -16.12
N PHE A 82 0.77 0.27 -16.23
CA PHE A 82 1.52 0.86 -15.12
C PHE A 82 0.58 1.24 -13.97
N GLN A 83 -0.46 2.01 -14.26
CA GLN A 83 -1.45 2.44 -13.28
C GLN A 83 -2.33 1.28 -12.76
N ALA A 84 -2.60 0.26 -13.59
CA ALA A 84 -3.24 -0.97 -13.14
C ALA A 84 -2.44 -1.64 -12.01
N SER A 85 -1.10 -1.62 -12.12
CA SER A 85 -0.26 -2.24 -11.09
C SER A 85 -0.38 -1.58 -9.72
N PHE A 86 -0.62 -0.26 -9.67
CA PHE A 86 -0.91 0.47 -8.43
C PHE A 86 -2.29 0.09 -7.86
N ALA A 87 -3.30 0.07 -8.69
CA ALA A 87 -4.66 -0.33 -8.29
C ALA A 87 -4.67 -1.74 -7.67
N CYS A 88 -4.04 -2.68 -8.35
CA CYS A 88 -4.00 -4.08 -7.95
C CYS A 88 -3.22 -4.30 -6.65
N ILE A 89 -2.03 -3.70 -6.51
CA ILE A 89 -1.26 -3.86 -5.28
C ILE A 89 -1.94 -3.19 -4.09
N THR A 90 -2.62 -2.08 -4.29
CA THR A 90 -3.32 -1.37 -3.22
C THR A 90 -4.37 -2.26 -2.58
N VAL A 91 -5.19 -2.96 -3.36
CA VAL A 91 -6.17 -3.92 -2.84
C VAL A 91 -5.48 -5.13 -2.20
N ALA A 92 -4.42 -5.64 -2.82
CA ALA A 92 -3.67 -6.77 -2.28
C ALA A 92 -2.98 -6.47 -0.93
N LEU A 93 -2.60 -5.21 -0.66
CA LEU A 93 -2.07 -4.81 0.65
C LEU A 93 -3.10 -4.96 1.77
N ILE A 94 -4.37 -4.63 1.50
CA ILE A 94 -5.43 -4.60 2.52
C ILE A 94 -5.64 -5.98 3.13
N VAL A 95 -5.58 -7.05 2.33
CA VAL A 95 -5.89 -8.42 2.78
C VAL A 95 -4.98 -8.91 3.91
N GLY A 96 -3.76 -8.37 4.01
CA GLY A 96 -2.84 -8.67 5.10
C GLY A 96 -3.37 -8.33 6.49
N SER A 97 -4.21 -7.29 6.63
CA SER A 97 -4.69 -6.83 7.93
C SER A 97 -5.65 -7.78 8.62
N PHE A 98 -6.44 -8.54 7.87
CA PHE A 98 -7.49 -9.41 8.40
C PHE A 98 -7.32 -10.88 7.98
N ALA A 99 -6.12 -11.25 7.56
CA ALA A 99 -5.76 -12.61 7.21
C ALA A 99 -6.12 -13.62 8.31
N GLU A 100 -6.21 -14.88 7.92
CA GLU A 100 -6.47 -16.05 8.76
C GLU A 100 -7.90 -16.17 9.32
N ARG A 101 -8.82 -15.22 9.04
CA ARG A 101 -10.18 -15.23 9.62
C ARG A 101 -11.31 -14.75 8.70
N ILE A 102 -10.99 -14.15 7.57
CA ILE A 102 -11.99 -13.63 6.62
C ILE A 102 -12.47 -14.71 5.66
N ARG A 103 -13.73 -14.63 5.25
CA ARG A 103 -14.27 -15.44 4.16
C ARG A 103 -13.75 -14.95 2.81
N PHE A 104 -13.32 -15.87 1.95
CA PHE A 104 -12.80 -15.52 0.62
C PHE A 104 -13.81 -14.72 -0.23
N SER A 105 -15.09 -15.11 -0.21
CA SER A 105 -16.17 -14.38 -0.90
C SER A 105 -16.33 -12.94 -0.40
N ALA A 106 -16.14 -12.71 0.90
CA ALA A 106 -16.20 -11.36 1.48
C ALA A 106 -15.04 -10.50 1.00
N VAL A 107 -13.84 -11.07 0.81
CA VAL A 107 -12.68 -10.36 0.25
C VAL A 107 -13.01 -9.84 -1.15
N LEU A 108 -13.62 -10.66 -2.01
CA LEU A 108 -13.90 -10.27 -3.41
C LEU A 108 -14.96 -9.18 -3.50
N ILE A 109 -16.05 -9.27 -2.72
CA ILE A 109 -17.08 -8.24 -2.67
C ILE A 109 -16.49 -6.93 -2.14
N PHE A 110 -15.75 -7.00 -1.03
CA PHE A 110 -15.06 -5.85 -0.47
C PHE A 110 -14.09 -5.22 -1.48
N ALA A 111 -13.25 -6.03 -2.13
CA ALA A 111 -12.28 -5.57 -3.10
C ALA A 111 -12.91 -4.79 -4.25
N ALA A 112 -14.01 -5.31 -4.83
CA ALA A 112 -14.72 -4.63 -5.92
C ALA A 112 -15.32 -3.30 -5.47
N LEU A 113 -15.99 -3.27 -4.32
CA LEU A 113 -16.62 -2.05 -3.77
C LEU A 113 -15.57 -1.01 -3.37
N TRP A 114 -14.57 -1.42 -2.61
CA TRP A 114 -13.55 -0.49 -2.12
C TRP A 114 -12.66 0.05 -3.25
N PHE A 115 -12.27 -0.80 -4.22
CA PHE A 115 -11.59 -0.35 -5.43
C PHE A 115 -12.39 0.74 -6.14
N THR A 116 -13.70 0.50 -6.37
CA THR A 116 -14.55 1.42 -7.11
C THR A 116 -14.79 2.74 -6.37
N PHE A 117 -15.07 2.69 -5.07
CA PHE A 117 -15.53 3.86 -4.31
C PHE A 117 -14.44 4.50 -3.44
N SER A 118 -13.28 3.87 -3.26
CA SER A 118 -12.16 4.49 -2.55
C SER A 118 -10.96 4.67 -3.44
N TYR A 119 -10.43 3.59 -4.02
CA TYR A 119 -9.20 3.69 -4.79
C TYR A 119 -9.33 4.64 -5.99
N LEU A 120 -10.36 4.45 -6.83
CA LEU A 120 -10.55 5.25 -8.04
C LEU A 120 -10.75 6.74 -7.75
N PRO A 121 -11.64 7.14 -6.80
CA PRO A 121 -11.74 8.55 -6.42
C PRO A 121 -10.44 9.14 -5.89
N ILE A 122 -9.72 8.45 -4.99
CA ILE A 122 -8.47 8.98 -4.45
C ILE A 122 -7.41 9.10 -5.55
N ALA A 123 -7.30 8.11 -6.45
CA ALA A 123 -6.39 8.18 -7.60
C ALA A 123 -6.71 9.35 -8.53
N HIS A 124 -8.00 9.61 -8.80
CA HIS A 124 -8.42 10.77 -9.59
C HIS A 124 -8.14 12.09 -8.87
N MET A 125 -8.48 12.17 -7.59
CA MET A 125 -8.23 13.39 -6.78
C MET A 125 -6.76 13.78 -6.77
N VAL A 126 -5.84 12.81 -6.72
CA VAL A 126 -4.39 13.06 -6.57
C VAL A 126 -3.66 13.07 -7.92
N TRP A 127 -4.00 12.16 -8.84
CA TRP A 127 -3.26 11.96 -10.10
C TRP A 127 -4.08 12.26 -11.36
N GLY A 128 -5.41 12.20 -11.26
CA GLY A 128 -6.32 12.36 -12.40
C GLY A 128 -6.78 13.80 -12.67
N GLY A 129 -6.23 14.79 -11.96
CA GLY A 129 -6.61 16.19 -12.11
C GLY A 129 -7.77 16.63 -11.19
N GLY A 130 -8.13 15.83 -10.19
CA GLY A 130 -9.11 16.21 -9.17
C GLY A 130 -8.59 17.26 -8.17
N PHE A 131 -9.39 17.55 -7.13
CA PHE A 131 -9.13 18.72 -6.29
C PHE A 131 -7.82 18.68 -5.51
N LEU A 132 -7.33 17.51 -5.08
CA LEU A 132 -6.04 17.42 -4.38
C LEU A 132 -4.86 17.74 -5.30
N ALA A 133 -4.93 17.31 -6.58
CA ALA A 133 -3.96 17.71 -7.59
C ALA A 133 -3.99 19.22 -7.85
N MET A 134 -5.19 19.79 -7.92
CA MET A 134 -5.36 21.25 -8.12
C MET A 134 -4.86 22.06 -6.91
N ASP A 135 -4.98 21.53 -5.70
CA ASP A 135 -4.42 22.14 -4.47
C ASP A 135 -2.90 21.97 -4.35
N GLY A 136 -2.27 21.23 -5.28
CA GLY A 136 -0.82 21.01 -5.31
C GLY A 136 -0.32 19.91 -4.38
N ALA A 137 -1.14 18.91 -4.06
CA ALA A 137 -0.71 17.75 -3.30
C ALA A 137 0.40 16.98 -4.04
N LEU A 138 1.50 16.70 -3.33
CA LEU A 138 2.64 15.96 -3.84
C LEU A 138 2.52 14.51 -3.37
N ASP A 139 2.28 13.61 -4.31
CA ASP A 139 2.29 12.17 -4.09
C ASP A 139 2.89 11.49 -5.33
N PHE A 140 4.23 11.40 -5.35
CA PHE A 140 4.98 10.99 -6.53
C PHE A 140 4.63 9.58 -7.01
N ALA A 141 4.50 8.65 -6.07
CA ALA A 141 4.26 7.25 -6.41
C ALA A 141 3.25 6.51 -5.48
N GLY A 142 2.41 7.23 -4.72
CA GLY A 142 1.27 6.61 -4.03
C GLY A 142 1.36 6.52 -2.51
N GLY A 143 1.95 7.51 -1.85
CA GLY A 143 1.91 7.61 -0.39
C GLY A 143 0.49 7.66 0.14
N THR A 144 -0.34 8.56 -0.40
CA THR A 144 -1.77 8.66 -0.11
C THR A 144 -2.59 7.64 -0.88
N VAL A 145 -2.44 7.60 -2.21
CA VAL A 145 -3.28 6.80 -3.12
C VAL A 145 -3.19 5.31 -2.81
N VAL A 146 -2.00 4.81 -2.48
CA VAL A 146 -1.75 3.38 -2.23
C VAL A 146 -1.68 3.09 -0.74
N HIS A 147 -0.65 3.63 -0.05
CA HIS A 147 -0.25 3.14 1.26
C HIS A 147 -1.20 3.56 2.38
N ILE A 148 -1.52 4.85 2.50
CA ILE A 148 -2.46 5.34 3.52
C ILE A 148 -3.85 4.80 3.24
N ASN A 149 -4.28 4.84 1.98
CA ASN A 149 -5.59 4.34 1.54
C ASN A 149 -5.79 2.86 1.91
N ALA A 150 -4.85 1.98 1.52
CA ALA A 150 -4.90 0.56 1.86
C ALA A 150 -4.83 0.30 3.37
N ALA A 151 -3.94 1.00 4.06
CA ALA A 151 -3.70 0.77 5.48
C ALA A 151 -4.91 1.13 6.35
N VAL A 152 -5.59 2.24 6.02
CA VAL A 152 -6.83 2.64 6.71
C VAL A 152 -7.94 1.63 6.46
N ALA A 153 -8.11 1.18 5.23
CA ALA A 153 -9.09 0.14 4.89
C ALA A 153 -8.80 -1.17 5.63
N GLY A 154 -7.52 -1.56 5.69
CA GLY A 154 -7.07 -2.74 6.44
C GLY A 154 -7.37 -2.63 7.92
N LEU A 155 -7.11 -1.47 8.53
CA LEU A 155 -7.39 -1.21 9.94
C LEU A 155 -8.88 -1.33 10.25
N VAL A 156 -9.75 -0.74 9.41
CA VAL A 156 -11.22 -0.86 9.53
C VAL A 156 -11.66 -2.31 9.42
N GLY A 157 -11.12 -3.06 8.45
CA GLY A 157 -11.40 -4.49 8.27
C GLY A 157 -10.98 -5.31 9.48
N ALA A 158 -9.76 -5.09 9.98
CA ALA A 158 -9.24 -5.78 11.16
C ALA A 158 -10.10 -5.50 12.43
N TYR A 159 -10.59 -4.27 12.56
CA TYR A 159 -11.50 -3.89 13.64
C TYR A 159 -12.86 -4.60 13.52
N LEU A 160 -13.49 -4.59 12.36
CA LEU A 160 -14.82 -5.16 12.12
C LEU A 160 -14.84 -6.69 12.20
N LEU A 161 -13.79 -7.37 11.76
CA LEU A 161 -13.67 -8.83 11.88
C LEU A 161 -13.33 -9.27 13.31
N GLY A 162 -12.76 -8.37 14.12
CA GLY A 162 -12.30 -8.68 15.47
C GLY A 162 -10.98 -9.46 15.50
N LYS A 163 -10.57 -9.87 16.69
CA LYS A 163 -9.30 -10.56 16.94
C LYS A 163 -9.38 -12.03 16.50
N ARG A 164 -8.24 -12.58 16.03
CA ARG A 164 -8.11 -14.03 15.74
C ARG A 164 -8.36 -14.87 16.98
N ALA A 165 -8.86 -16.07 16.76
CA ALA A 165 -8.98 -17.08 17.82
C ALA A 165 -7.60 -17.32 18.46
N GLY A 166 -7.53 -17.23 19.80
CA GLY A 166 -6.26 -17.33 20.53
C GLY A 166 -5.42 -16.06 20.64
N PHE A 167 -5.87 -14.92 20.06
CA PHE A 167 -5.11 -13.66 20.13
C PHE A 167 -4.81 -13.23 21.58
N GLY A 168 -3.53 -12.97 21.87
CA GLY A 168 -3.05 -12.62 23.22
C GLY A 168 -2.88 -13.81 24.17
N LYS A 169 -3.26 -15.02 23.76
CA LYS A 169 -3.06 -16.28 24.50
C LYS A 169 -2.10 -17.24 23.81
N GLU A 170 -2.08 -17.22 22.49
CA GLU A 170 -1.23 -18.04 21.62
C GLU A 170 -0.19 -17.17 20.90
N ALA A 171 0.97 -17.74 20.60
CA ALA A 171 2.00 -17.05 19.84
C ALA A 171 1.75 -17.23 18.32
N PHE A 172 1.43 -16.15 17.63
CA PHE A 172 1.33 -16.13 16.16
C PHE A 172 2.70 -15.80 15.55
N LYS A 173 3.56 -16.82 15.44
CA LYS A 173 4.89 -16.65 14.85
C LYS A 173 4.84 -16.84 13.35
N PRO A 174 5.62 -16.05 12.56
CA PRO A 174 5.86 -16.33 11.16
C PRO A 174 6.34 -17.78 10.97
N HIS A 175 5.76 -18.49 10.01
CA HIS A 175 6.15 -19.88 9.80
C HIS A 175 7.39 -20.04 8.92
N ASN A 176 7.69 -19.03 8.05
CA ASN A 176 8.77 -19.13 7.08
C ASN A 176 9.44 -17.77 6.81
N LEU A 177 10.47 -17.45 7.60
CA LEU A 177 11.23 -16.19 7.43
C LEU A 177 12.03 -16.13 6.12
N PRO A 178 12.63 -17.22 5.58
CA PRO A 178 13.20 -17.20 4.23
C PRO A 178 12.19 -16.80 3.15
N MET A 179 10.94 -17.24 3.24
CA MET A 179 9.85 -16.83 2.33
C MET A 179 9.54 -15.33 2.48
N VAL A 180 9.49 -14.81 3.72
CA VAL A 180 9.35 -13.37 4.00
C VAL A 180 10.49 -12.58 3.35
N PHE A 181 11.73 -13.02 3.51
CA PHE A 181 12.89 -12.37 2.91
C PHE A 181 12.85 -12.39 1.38
N THR A 182 12.49 -13.52 0.78
CA THR A 182 12.31 -13.63 -0.68
C THR A 182 11.23 -12.67 -1.18
N GLY A 183 10.08 -12.63 -0.48
CA GLY A 183 9.02 -11.68 -0.79
C GLY A 183 9.48 -10.23 -0.69
N THR A 184 10.23 -9.88 0.36
CA THR A 184 10.84 -8.56 0.55
C THR A 184 11.75 -8.19 -0.62
N ALA A 185 12.63 -9.10 -1.06
CA ALA A 185 13.56 -8.85 -2.16
C ALA A 185 12.82 -8.61 -3.48
N ILE A 186 11.79 -9.40 -3.77
CA ILE A 186 10.95 -9.22 -4.97
C ILE A 186 10.17 -7.90 -4.91
N LEU A 187 9.63 -7.53 -3.75
CA LEU A 187 8.97 -6.24 -3.53
C LEU A 187 9.95 -5.08 -3.76
N TYR A 188 11.18 -5.18 -3.24
CA TYR A 188 12.19 -4.15 -3.42
C TYR A 188 12.53 -3.92 -4.90
N ILE A 189 12.74 -5.01 -5.66
CA ILE A 189 12.95 -4.92 -7.12
C ILE A 189 11.76 -4.25 -7.81
N GLY A 190 10.54 -4.68 -7.48
CA GLY A 190 9.31 -4.10 -8.05
C GLY A 190 9.12 -2.64 -7.71
N TRP A 191 9.65 -2.18 -6.57
CA TRP A 191 9.51 -0.80 -6.11
C TRP A 191 10.32 0.20 -6.93
N PHE A 192 11.36 -0.22 -7.62
CA PHE A 192 12.02 0.63 -8.61
C PHE A 192 11.07 0.96 -9.77
N GLY A 193 10.25 -0.01 -10.18
CA GLY A 193 9.18 0.24 -11.14
C GLY A 193 8.11 1.20 -10.59
N PHE A 194 7.76 1.09 -9.30
CA PHE A 194 6.85 2.04 -8.65
C PHE A 194 7.42 3.45 -8.65
N ASN A 195 8.56 3.65 -7.99
CA ASN A 195 9.11 4.97 -7.74
C ASN A 195 9.76 5.58 -8.97
N ALA A 196 10.76 4.93 -9.58
CA ALA A 196 11.42 5.48 -10.76
C ALA A 196 10.49 5.49 -11.98
N GLY A 197 9.64 4.47 -12.13
CA GLY A 197 8.63 4.43 -13.18
C GLY A 197 7.61 5.56 -13.13
N SER A 198 7.32 6.12 -11.94
CA SER A 198 6.40 7.25 -11.76
C SER A 198 6.90 8.56 -12.38
N ALA A 199 8.18 8.65 -12.73
CA ALA A 199 8.68 9.75 -13.56
C ALA A 199 8.11 9.73 -14.99
N SER A 200 7.54 8.59 -15.41
CA SER A 200 6.92 8.40 -16.74
C SER A 200 7.86 8.72 -17.90
N ALA A 201 9.17 8.66 -17.68
CA ALA A 201 10.22 8.89 -18.67
C ALA A 201 11.56 8.35 -18.14
N ALA A 202 12.48 8.02 -19.04
CA ALA A 202 13.88 7.73 -18.71
C ALA A 202 14.67 9.05 -18.64
N ASN A 203 14.51 9.79 -17.54
CA ASN A 203 15.06 11.13 -17.33
C ASN A 203 15.75 11.25 -15.96
N GLU A 204 16.19 12.47 -15.63
CA GLU A 204 16.86 12.81 -14.38
C GLU A 204 15.97 12.56 -13.16
N ILE A 205 14.65 12.74 -13.27
CA ILE A 205 13.71 12.47 -12.17
C ILE A 205 13.60 10.96 -11.91
N ALA A 206 13.58 10.14 -12.95
CA ALA A 206 13.63 8.68 -12.80
C ALA A 206 14.92 8.23 -12.09
N ALA A 207 16.08 8.80 -12.49
CA ALA A 207 17.36 8.53 -11.85
C ALA A 207 17.40 8.96 -10.39
N LEU A 208 16.87 10.14 -10.07
CA LEU A 208 16.73 10.65 -8.71
C LEU A 208 15.84 9.73 -7.86
N ALA A 209 14.67 9.39 -8.38
CA ALA A 209 13.71 8.53 -7.67
C ALA A 209 14.28 7.12 -7.42
N PHE A 210 15.06 6.58 -8.36
CA PHE A 210 15.77 5.31 -8.19
C PHE A 210 16.78 5.39 -7.04
N LEU A 211 17.65 6.41 -7.04
CA LEU A 211 18.66 6.63 -5.99
C LEU A 211 17.99 6.84 -4.62
N ASN A 212 16.99 7.72 -4.55
CA ASN A 212 16.27 8.03 -3.31
C ASN A 212 15.60 6.78 -2.73
N THR A 213 15.07 5.89 -3.58
CA THR A 213 14.49 4.61 -3.14
C THR A 213 15.53 3.73 -2.46
N VAL A 214 16.75 3.61 -3.03
CA VAL A 214 17.84 2.84 -2.42
C VAL A 214 18.26 3.44 -1.07
N VAL A 215 18.51 4.76 -1.06
CA VAL A 215 19.06 5.46 0.12
C VAL A 215 18.07 5.44 1.29
N ALA A 216 16.79 5.75 1.03
CA ALA A 216 15.77 5.74 2.07
C ALA A 216 15.54 4.32 2.63
N THR A 217 15.51 3.32 1.76
CA THR A 217 15.34 1.93 2.18
C THR A 217 16.50 1.47 3.07
N ALA A 218 17.74 1.76 2.68
CA ALA A 218 18.91 1.44 3.50
C ALA A 218 18.87 2.15 4.87
N GLY A 219 18.51 3.44 4.88
CA GLY A 219 18.32 4.21 6.13
C GLY A 219 17.26 3.59 7.04
N ALA A 220 16.12 3.16 6.47
CA ALA A 220 15.04 2.57 7.25
C ALA A 220 15.37 1.18 7.79
N ILE A 221 16.06 0.33 7.03
CA ILE A 221 16.54 -0.96 7.52
C ILE A 221 17.43 -0.75 8.74
N LEU A 222 18.40 0.14 8.63
CA LEU A 222 19.35 0.41 9.72
C LEU A 222 18.65 0.98 10.96
N SER A 223 17.80 2.00 10.78
CA SER A 223 17.12 2.63 11.91
C SER A 223 16.13 1.69 12.59
N TRP A 224 15.39 0.87 11.84
CA TRP A 224 14.52 -0.16 12.41
C TRP A 224 15.32 -1.19 13.22
N VAL A 225 16.36 -1.76 12.61
CA VAL A 225 17.19 -2.81 13.24
C VAL A 225 17.89 -2.29 14.50
N PHE A 226 18.44 -1.08 14.47
CA PHE A 226 19.10 -0.50 15.66
C PHE A 226 18.08 -0.16 16.76
N ALA A 227 16.91 0.38 16.40
CA ALA A 227 15.86 0.64 17.38
C ALA A 227 15.31 -0.68 17.98
N GLU A 228 15.09 -1.70 17.17
CA GLU A 228 14.69 -3.03 17.66
C GLU A 228 15.75 -3.63 18.57
N TRP A 229 17.02 -3.53 18.19
CA TRP A 229 18.14 -4.02 19.01
C TRP A 229 18.20 -3.33 20.37
N ALA A 230 18.06 -2.00 20.39
CA ALA A 230 18.01 -1.23 21.64
C ALA A 230 16.81 -1.61 22.52
N LEU A 231 15.64 -1.86 21.92
CA LEU A 231 14.40 -2.15 22.67
C LEU A 231 14.29 -3.62 23.11
N ARG A 232 14.79 -4.57 22.32
CA ARG A 232 14.60 -6.02 22.51
C ARG A 232 15.89 -6.79 22.78
N GLY A 233 17.04 -6.13 22.73
CA GLY A 233 18.37 -6.70 22.96
C GLY A 233 18.93 -7.55 21.81
N LYS A 234 18.17 -7.77 20.74
CA LYS A 234 18.58 -8.54 19.55
C LYS A 234 17.95 -8.00 18.28
N PRO A 235 18.73 -7.84 17.20
CA PRO A 235 18.20 -7.54 15.87
C PRO A 235 17.56 -8.81 15.26
N SER A 236 16.59 -8.64 14.36
CA SER A 236 15.94 -9.77 13.70
C SER A 236 15.90 -9.60 12.18
N LEU A 237 15.87 -10.73 11.44
CA LEU A 237 15.65 -10.72 9.99
C LEU A 237 14.26 -10.13 9.67
N LEU A 238 13.25 -10.48 10.47
CA LEU A 238 11.90 -9.93 10.32
C LEU A 238 11.90 -8.40 10.45
N GLY A 239 12.64 -7.87 11.44
CA GLY A 239 12.82 -6.43 11.62
C GLY A 239 13.51 -5.77 10.42
N ALA A 240 14.55 -6.40 9.88
CA ALA A 240 15.22 -5.91 8.68
C ALA A 240 14.26 -5.90 7.44
N CYS A 241 13.49 -6.96 7.24
CA CYS A 241 12.47 -7.02 6.18
C CYS A 241 11.38 -5.95 6.36
N SER A 242 10.86 -5.79 7.58
CA SER A 242 9.86 -4.77 7.87
C SER A 242 10.41 -3.35 7.72
N GLY A 243 11.66 -3.11 8.14
CA GLY A 243 12.36 -1.85 7.92
C GLY A 243 12.58 -1.54 6.43
N CYS A 244 12.86 -2.57 5.62
CA CYS A 244 12.94 -2.43 4.17
C CYS A 244 11.62 -1.90 3.59
N ILE A 245 10.50 -2.56 3.90
CA ILE A 245 9.19 -2.13 3.42
C ILE A 245 8.84 -0.74 3.97
N ALA A 246 9.11 -0.46 5.25
CA ALA A 246 8.86 0.85 5.85
C ALA A 246 9.58 1.99 5.12
N GLY A 247 10.84 1.77 4.72
CA GLY A 247 11.63 2.74 3.95
C GLY A 247 11.11 2.94 2.53
N LEU A 248 10.76 1.84 1.86
CA LEU A 248 10.12 1.87 0.54
C LEU A 248 8.82 2.67 0.57
N VAL A 249 7.98 2.44 1.57
CA VAL A 249 6.71 3.16 1.77
C VAL A 249 6.94 4.64 2.06
N ALA A 250 7.83 4.95 3.01
CA ALA A 250 8.05 6.33 3.45
C ALA A 250 8.61 7.22 2.32
N ILE A 251 9.47 6.68 1.44
CA ILE A 251 10.01 7.45 0.31
C ILE A 251 9.05 7.55 -0.87
N THR A 252 8.05 6.69 -0.97
CA THR A 252 7.14 6.62 -2.12
C THR A 252 6.52 7.96 -2.52
N PRO A 253 5.95 8.79 -1.62
CA PRO A 253 5.39 10.09 -2.00
C PRO A 253 6.45 11.13 -2.39
N ALA A 254 7.70 10.92 -1.99
CA ALA A 254 8.80 11.87 -2.07
C ALA A 254 9.86 11.54 -3.14
N ALA A 255 9.84 10.32 -3.69
CA ALA A 255 10.99 9.74 -4.39
C ALA A 255 11.56 10.61 -5.52
N GLY A 256 10.70 11.27 -6.29
CA GLY A 256 11.11 12.14 -7.40
C GLY A 256 11.21 13.62 -7.07
N THR A 257 10.95 14.04 -5.82
CA THR A 257 10.85 15.46 -5.46
C THR A 257 11.85 15.92 -4.40
N VAL A 258 12.39 14.99 -3.60
CA VAL A 258 13.33 15.34 -2.52
C VAL A 258 14.78 15.09 -2.94
N GLY A 259 15.72 15.79 -2.32
CA GLY A 259 17.14 15.52 -2.47
C GLY A 259 17.58 14.28 -1.70
N VAL A 260 18.77 13.77 -2.00
CA VAL A 260 19.33 12.54 -1.41
C VAL A 260 19.42 12.60 0.11
N GLY A 261 19.80 13.77 0.68
CA GLY A 261 19.83 13.99 2.13
C GLY A 261 18.44 13.89 2.75
N GLY A 262 17.42 14.46 2.09
CA GLY A 262 16.02 14.35 2.50
C GLY A 262 15.53 12.90 2.44
N ALA A 263 15.89 12.16 1.39
CA ALA A 263 15.56 10.75 1.25
C ALA A 263 16.14 9.89 2.38
N LEU A 264 17.40 10.13 2.76
CA LEU A 264 18.02 9.43 3.89
C LEU A 264 17.26 9.70 5.20
N ILE A 265 16.92 10.96 5.47
CA ILE A 265 16.18 11.34 6.68
C ILE A 265 14.78 10.71 6.67
N ILE A 266 14.06 10.74 5.54
CA ILE A 266 12.75 10.09 5.39
C ILE A 266 12.86 8.60 5.69
N GLY A 267 13.90 7.94 5.20
CA GLY A 267 14.16 6.53 5.48
C GLY A 267 14.41 6.27 6.98
N LEU A 268 15.33 7.02 7.59
CA LEU A 268 15.66 6.87 9.02
C LEU A 268 14.42 7.08 9.91
N VAL A 269 13.64 8.13 9.65
CA VAL A 269 12.42 8.41 10.40
C VAL A 269 11.36 7.34 10.11
N GLY A 270 11.21 6.93 8.86
CA GLY A 270 10.26 5.89 8.44
C GLY A 270 10.50 4.55 9.13
N GLY A 271 11.77 4.12 9.28
CA GLY A 271 12.09 2.88 9.97
C GLY A 271 11.71 2.90 11.45
N VAL A 272 12.03 3.98 12.17
CA VAL A 272 11.63 4.14 13.58
C VAL A 272 10.13 4.28 13.73
N ALA A 273 9.47 5.07 12.88
CA ALA A 273 8.02 5.27 12.91
C ALA A 273 7.25 3.97 12.62
N GLY A 274 7.73 3.18 11.65
CA GLY A 274 7.16 1.87 11.33
C GLY A 274 7.26 0.90 12.52
N LEU A 275 8.43 0.82 13.16
CA LEU A 275 8.62 -0.01 14.36
C LEU A 275 7.67 0.44 15.49
N TRP A 276 7.54 1.76 15.71
CA TRP A 276 6.58 2.31 16.67
C TRP A 276 5.14 1.91 16.31
N GLY A 277 4.75 2.02 15.03
CA GLY A 277 3.42 1.65 14.53
C GLY A 277 3.08 0.19 14.78
N VAL A 278 4.02 -0.71 14.51
CA VAL A 278 3.84 -2.15 14.69
C VAL A 278 3.79 -2.57 16.17
N VAL A 279 4.61 -1.94 17.03
CA VAL A 279 4.76 -2.37 18.43
C VAL A 279 3.82 -1.63 19.38
N LEU A 280 3.82 -0.29 19.33
CA LEU A 280 3.11 0.54 20.29
C LEU A 280 1.71 0.93 19.83
N LEU A 281 1.58 1.45 18.61
CA LEU A 281 0.29 1.92 18.09
C LEU A 281 -0.70 0.78 17.95
N LYS A 282 -0.29 -0.36 17.40
CA LYS A 282 -1.12 -1.57 17.32
C LYS A 282 -1.63 -2.00 18.71
N LYS A 283 -0.75 -1.94 19.73
CA LYS A 283 -1.14 -2.25 21.12
C LYS A 283 -2.15 -1.24 21.69
N TRP A 284 -1.98 0.06 21.40
CA TRP A 284 -2.91 1.09 21.85
C TRP A 284 -4.26 0.98 21.17
N LEU A 285 -4.29 0.74 19.87
CA LEU A 285 -5.52 0.54 19.11
C LEU A 285 -6.25 -0.76 19.48
N ARG A 286 -5.55 -1.72 20.09
CA ARG A 286 -6.08 -3.05 20.46
C ARG A 286 -6.70 -3.83 19.30
N VAL A 287 -6.21 -3.58 18.09
CA VAL A 287 -6.67 -4.22 16.85
C VAL A 287 -5.69 -5.33 16.45
N ASP A 288 -6.21 -6.45 15.99
CA ASP A 288 -5.41 -7.54 15.44
C ASP A 288 -5.18 -7.32 13.93
N ASP A 289 -4.28 -6.41 13.61
CA ASP A 289 -3.74 -6.21 12.26
C ASP A 289 -2.69 -7.29 12.00
N THR A 290 -3.07 -8.32 11.24
CA THR A 290 -2.33 -9.59 11.18
C THR A 290 -0.92 -9.43 10.63
N CYS A 291 -0.75 -8.72 9.51
CA CYS A 291 0.54 -8.48 8.87
C CYS A 291 1.10 -7.07 9.11
N ASP A 292 0.61 -6.38 10.15
CA ASP A 292 1.07 -5.03 10.54
C ASP A 292 0.93 -3.97 9.44
N VAL A 293 -0.09 -4.12 8.58
CA VAL A 293 -0.30 -3.27 7.40
C VAL A 293 -0.43 -1.79 7.78
N PHE A 294 -1.20 -1.47 8.86
CA PHE A 294 -1.34 -0.09 9.29
C PHE A 294 -0.03 0.49 9.85
N GLY A 295 0.72 -0.29 10.62
CA GLY A 295 2.02 0.15 11.15
C GLY A 295 3.05 0.44 10.05
N VAL A 296 3.15 -0.47 9.07
CA VAL A 296 4.16 -0.37 8.01
C VAL A 296 3.70 0.58 6.89
N HIS A 297 2.46 0.46 6.40
CA HIS A 297 1.99 1.26 5.26
C HIS A 297 1.30 2.55 5.70
N GLY A 298 0.45 2.53 6.73
CA GLY A 298 -0.28 3.72 7.19
C GLY A 298 0.64 4.73 7.85
N VAL A 299 1.35 4.32 8.90
CA VAL A 299 2.25 5.21 9.65
C VAL A 299 3.38 5.73 8.77
N CYS A 300 4.07 4.84 8.03
CA CYS A 300 5.18 5.26 7.17
C CYS A 300 4.70 6.10 5.98
N GLY A 301 3.52 5.81 5.41
CA GLY A 301 2.91 6.62 4.37
C GLY A 301 2.58 8.05 4.85
N ILE A 302 1.98 8.18 6.05
CA ILE A 302 1.68 9.48 6.66
C ILE A 302 2.96 10.28 6.90
N VAL A 303 3.96 9.64 7.53
CA VAL A 303 5.27 10.27 7.77
C VAL A 303 5.92 10.69 6.45
N GLY A 304 5.94 9.81 5.46
CA GLY A 304 6.48 10.09 4.13
C GLY A 304 5.79 11.27 3.45
N CYS A 305 4.46 11.31 3.44
CA CYS A 305 3.70 12.41 2.85
C CYS A 305 4.00 13.76 3.53
N ILE A 306 4.06 13.80 4.86
CA ILE A 306 4.37 15.04 5.59
C ILE A 306 5.79 15.51 5.27
N LEU A 307 6.76 14.59 5.33
CA LEU A 307 8.17 14.90 5.05
C LEU A 307 8.43 15.23 3.57
N THR A 308 7.60 14.76 2.64
CA THR A 308 7.59 15.24 1.25
C THR A 308 7.37 16.75 1.22
N GLY A 309 6.39 17.25 1.96
CA GLY A 309 6.13 18.69 2.07
C GLY A 309 7.31 19.51 2.61
N VAL A 310 8.16 18.91 3.43
CA VAL A 310 9.37 19.54 3.98
C VAL A 310 10.54 19.46 2.99
N PHE A 311 10.91 18.25 2.55
CA PHE A 311 12.17 17.98 1.85
C PHE A 311 12.10 18.23 0.33
N THR A 312 10.93 18.55 -0.23
CA THR A 312 10.82 19.06 -1.61
C THR A 312 11.45 20.47 -1.75
N SER A 313 11.70 21.18 -0.63
CA SER A 313 12.34 22.48 -0.65
C SER A 313 13.70 22.48 -1.36
N ALA A 314 13.90 23.41 -2.29
CA ALA A 314 15.19 23.59 -2.97
C ALA A 314 16.34 23.90 -1.99
N SER A 315 16.06 24.60 -0.89
CA SER A 315 17.07 24.88 0.15
C SER A 315 17.53 23.63 0.91
N LEU A 316 16.76 22.54 0.85
CA LEU A 316 17.11 21.25 1.42
C LEU A 316 17.54 20.23 0.34
N GLY A 317 17.82 20.69 -0.88
CA GLY A 317 18.27 19.89 -2.01
C GLY A 317 17.16 19.20 -2.80
N GLY A 318 15.88 19.51 -2.52
CA GLY A 318 14.73 19.03 -3.29
C GLY A 318 14.54 19.79 -4.61
N THR A 319 13.55 19.35 -5.40
CA THR A 319 13.25 19.95 -6.72
C THR A 319 12.64 21.36 -6.63
N GLY A 320 12.21 21.79 -5.45
CA GLY A 320 11.53 23.05 -5.22
C GLY A 320 10.01 22.92 -5.27
N TYR A 321 9.35 23.96 -4.75
CA TYR A 321 7.89 24.10 -4.79
C TYR A 321 7.45 24.87 -6.03
N ALA A 322 6.17 24.83 -6.36
CA ALA A 322 5.59 25.73 -7.34
C ALA A 322 5.79 27.20 -6.95
N ALA A 323 5.78 28.10 -7.93
CA ALA A 323 6.00 29.53 -7.72
C ALA A 323 5.03 30.10 -6.65
N GLY A 324 5.58 30.78 -5.66
CA GLY A 324 4.81 31.38 -4.56
C GLY A 324 4.40 30.41 -3.43
N VAL A 325 4.69 29.13 -3.56
CA VAL A 325 4.38 28.12 -2.52
C VAL A 325 5.51 28.08 -1.49
N THR A 326 5.16 28.20 -0.21
CA THR A 326 6.09 28.07 0.92
C THR A 326 6.09 26.65 1.47
N MET A 327 7.13 26.29 2.23
CA MET A 327 7.21 25.00 2.94
C MET A 327 5.98 24.79 3.84
N GLY A 328 5.59 25.80 4.61
CA GLY A 328 4.43 25.71 5.52
C GLY A 328 3.13 25.44 4.77
N HIS A 329 2.93 26.10 3.61
CA HIS A 329 1.79 25.84 2.75
C HIS A 329 1.82 24.40 2.21
N GLN A 330 2.96 23.96 1.67
CA GLN A 330 3.07 22.59 1.13
C GLN A 330 2.83 21.52 2.18
N VAL A 331 3.38 21.68 3.39
CA VAL A 331 3.10 20.77 4.51
C VAL A 331 1.60 20.77 4.87
N GLY A 332 0.95 21.94 4.84
CA GLY A 332 -0.50 22.06 5.03
C GLY A 332 -1.30 21.27 3.99
N VAL A 333 -0.93 21.38 2.71
CA VAL A 333 -1.55 20.60 1.61
C VAL A 333 -1.35 19.11 1.80
N GLN A 334 -0.15 18.67 2.21
CA GLN A 334 0.14 17.26 2.48
C GLN A 334 -0.72 16.72 3.64
N LEU A 335 -0.81 17.47 4.75
CA LEU A 335 -1.68 17.10 5.89
C LEU A 335 -3.15 17.02 5.49
N PHE A 336 -3.62 17.95 4.67
CA PHE A 336 -4.98 17.93 4.14
C PHE A 336 -5.24 16.70 3.27
N SER A 337 -4.32 16.40 2.35
CA SER A 337 -4.41 15.20 1.49
C SER A 337 -4.42 13.90 2.30
N VAL A 338 -3.58 13.80 3.33
CA VAL A 338 -3.58 12.69 4.29
C VAL A 338 -4.95 12.59 4.99
N GLY A 339 -5.47 13.71 5.50
CA GLY A 339 -6.76 13.77 6.19
C GLY A 339 -7.92 13.31 5.30
N VAL A 340 -7.98 13.83 4.07
CA VAL A 340 -8.99 13.42 3.07
C VAL A 340 -8.91 11.92 2.81
N THR A 341 -7.70 11.39 2.58
CA THR A 341 -7.50 9.96 2.31
C THR A 341 -7.93 9.08 3.49
N VAL A 342 -7.56 9.45 4.70
CA VAL A 342 -7.93 8.70 5.92
C VAL A 342 -9.45 8.66 6.10
N VAL A 343 -10.12 9.80 5.98
CA VAL A 343 -11.57 9.88 6.16
C VAL A 343 -12.29 9.14 5.04
N TRP A 344 -11.92 9.39 3.77
CA TRP A 344 -12.56 8.79 2.62
C TRP A 344 -12.42 7.27 2.63
N SER A 345 -11.19 6.77 2.74
CA SER A 345 -10.93 5.32 2.79
C SER A 345 -11.62 4.66 3.98
N GLY A 346 -11.57 5.30 5.16
CA GLY A 346 -12.19 4.76 6.37
C GLY A 346 -13.69 4.57 6.22
N VAL A 347 -14.40 5.60 5.73
CA VAL A 347 -15.85 5.56 5.51
C VAL A 347 -16.22 4.52 4.47
N VAL A 348 -15.54 4.55 3.31
CA VAL A 348 -15.81 3.60 2.21
C VAL A 348 -15.50 2.16 2.65
N ALA A 349 -14.39 1.93 3.34
CA ALA A 349 -14.06 0.59 3.84
C ALA A 349 -15.10 0.08 4.83
N PHE A 350 -15.55 0.93 5.77
CA PHE A 350 -16.60 0.56 6.71
C PHE A 350 -17.87 0.12 5.99
N VAL A 351 -18.35 0.92 5.03
CA VAL A 351 -19.56 0.62 4.25
C VAL A 351 -19.38 -0.65 3.42
N ALA A 352 -18.24 -0.78 2.71
CA ALA A 352 -17.96 -1.95 1.87
C ALA A 352 -17.90 -3.25 2.67
N PHE A 353 -17.26 -3.25 3.86
CA PHE A 353 -17.26 -4.41 4.75
C PHE A 353 -18.66 -4.71 5.29
N LYS A 354 -19.47 -3.70 5.64
CA LYS A 354 -20.85 -3.93 6.07
C LYS A 354 -21.69 -4.57 4.96
N ILE A 355 -21.55 -4.11 3.73
CA ILE A 355 -22.25 -4.70 2.57
C ILE A 355 -21.78 -6.15 2.36
N ALA A 356 -20.48 -6.40 2.32
CA ALA A 356 -19.95 -7.76 2.17
C ALA A 356 -20.44 -8.68 3.30
N GLY A 357 -20.45 -8.16 4.54
CA GLY A 357 -20.94 -8.89 5.70
C GLY A 357 -22.41 -9.26 5.63
N LEU A 358 -23.26 -8.37 5.08
CA LEU A 358 -24.68 -8.63 4.89
C LEU A 358 -24.95 -9.69 3.80
N ILE A 359 -24.11 -9.74 2.75
CA ILE A 359 -24.31 -10.65 1.62
C ILE A 359 -23.79 -12.05 1.94
N VAL A 360 -22.57 -12.18 2.47
CA VAL A 360 -21.90 -13.48 2.62
C VAL A 360 -21.37 -13.77 4.03
N GLY A 361 -21.51 -12.83 4.96
CA GLY A 361 -20.81 -12.86 6.23
C GLY A 361 -19.32 -12.53 6.09
N LEU A 362 -18.71 -11.90 7.09
CA LEU A 362 -17.31 -11.48 7.01
C LEU A 362 -16.34 -12.60 7.44
N ARG A 363 -16.64 -13.24 8.56
CA ARG A 363 -15.71 -14.13 9.26
C ARG A 363 -16.10 -15.59 9.08
N VAL A 364 -15.11 -16.46 8.95
CA VAL A 364 -15.31 -17.90 9.00
C VAL A 364 -15.67 -18.35 10.43
N PRO A 365 -16.33 -19.53 10.63
CA PRO A 365 -16.50 -20.13 11.95
C PRO A 365 -15.17 -20.34 12.67
N GLU A 366 -15.15 -20.23 13.99
CA GLU A 366 -13.92 -20.36 14.79
C GLU A 366 -13.22 -21.72 14.59
N GLU A 367 -13.98 -22.78 14.38
CA GLU A 367 -13.45 -24.11 14.09
C GLU A 367 -12.60 -24.12 12.83
N GLN A 368 -13.11 -23.53 11.73
CA GLN A 368 -12.37 -23.40 10.46
C GLN A 368 -11.14 -22.50 10.59
N GLU A 369 -11.24 -21.44 11.40
CA GLU A 369 -10.09 -20.58 11.68
C GLU A 369 -9.00 -21.34 12.48
N ARG A 370 -9.39 -22.21 13.41
CA ARG A 370 -8.46 -23.05 14.18
C ARG A 370 -7.84 -24.16 13.34
N GLU A 371 -8.59 -24.75 12.43
CA GLU A 371 -8.11 -25.79 11.53
C GLU A 371 -7.18 -25.21 10.45
N GLY A 372 -7.55 -24.10 9.85
CA GLY A 372 -6.80 -23.38 8.81
C GLY A 372 -7.62 -23.16 7.54
N LEU A 373 -7.37 -22.00 6.88
CA LEU A 373 -8.15 -21.58 5.73
C LEU A 373 -7.70 -22.27 4.43
N ASP A 374 -6.49 -22.82 4.37
CA ASP A 374 -6.00 -23.53 3.18
C ASP A 374 -6.91 -24.72 2.86
N VAL A 375 -7.17 -25.56 3.86
CA VAL A 375 -8.07 -26.71 3.72
C VAL A 375 -9.53 -26.28 3.61
N ASN A 376 -9.98 -25.43 4.54
CA ASN A 376 -11.41 -25.10 4.66
C ASN A 376 -11.94 -24.20 3.54
N SER A 377 -11.11 -23.31 3.02
CA SER A 377 -11.53 -22.35 1.98
C SER A 377 -11.14 -22.79 0.58
N HIS A 378 -10.06 -23.57 0.44
CA HIS A 378 -9.46 -23.88 -0.86
C HIS A 378 -9.25 -25.38 -1.11
N GLY A 379 -9.40 -26.25 -0.09
CA GLY A 379 -9.22 -27.69 -0.23
C GLY A 379 -7.77 -28.13 -0.49
N GLU A 380 -6.81 -27.28 -0.10
CA GLU A 380 -5.39 -27.47 -0.40
C GLU A 380 -4.52 -27.42 0.86
N ASN A 381 -3.34 -28.00 0.80
CA ASN A 381 -2.31 -27.93 1.83
C ASN A 381 -1.01 -27.39 1.23
N ALA A 382 -0.40 -26.38 1.88
CA ALA A 382 0.87 -25.82 1.43
C ALA A 382 2.04 -26.81 1.60
N TYR A 383 1.96 -27.69 2.59
CA TYR A 383 3.01 -28.64 2.93
C TYR A 383 2.40 -30.03 3.17
N ASN A 384 2.91 -31.02 2.45
CA ASN A 384 2.61 -32.42 2.69
C ASN A 384 3.55 -32.91 3.80
N GLN A 385 3.03 -33.00 5.03
CA GLN A 385 3.74 -33.56 6.19
C GLN A 385 3.20 -34.94 6.49
#